data_27c744425945aa66b1772d4d48dcf820
#
_entry.id   27c744425945aa66b1772d4d48dcf820
#
_cell.length_a   1.000
_cell.length_b   1.000
_cell.length_c   1.000
_cell.angle_alpha   90.00
_cell.angle_beta   90.00
_cell.angle_gamma   90.00
#
_symmetry.space_group_name_H-M   'P 1'
#
loop_
_entity.id
_entity.type
_entity.pdbx_description
1 polymer ?
#
loop_
_entity_poly.entity_id
_entity_poly.type
_entity_poly.pdbx_seq_one_letter_code
_entity_poly.pdbx_strand_id
1 'polypeptide(L)'
;TVIDCKAGIQLTKVAKDFVVFLPYGVYSEGFSIKVQSADGALNFINVDGPQKITKARILNISRQQFVVYSDINASSSERANCYMVTAGGGYYFDATVKGNGQSGIHPTFKDQSATLSPVGAKLLWEEVNGLITGVSYENGKIYFACSGKDGNALIGATDAEGNVIWSWNIWSTSAPADLTLGDWVFMDRNLGAKSIDDHGLYFQWGRKDPFSSIIDSDSG
;
A
#
# COMPACT_ATOMS: atom_id res chain seq x y z
N THR A 1 9.30 -9.48 -20.06
CA THR A 1 10.74 -9.75 -20.26
C THR A 1 11.37 -9.89 -18.89
N VAL A 2 12.06 -10.97 -18.65
CA VAL A 2 12.84 -11.22 -17.41
C VAL A 2 14.31 -11.02 -17.74
N ILE A 3 15.00 -10.20 -16.95
CA ILE A 3 16.45 -10.11 -16.97
C ILE A 3 16.94 -10.85 -15.73
N ASP A 4 17.56 -12.01 -15.96
CA ASP A 4 18.17 -12.80 -14.90
C ASP A 4 19.64 -12.43 -14.80
N CYS A 5 20.02 -11.78 -13.71
CA CYS A 5 21.41 -11.42 -13.43
C CYS A 5 22.23 -12.58 -12.86
N LYS A 6 21.72 -13.81 -12.88
CA LYS A 6 22.38 -15.08 -12.44
C LYS A 6 23.13 -14.98 -11.11
N ALA A 7 24.40 -14.57 -11.14
CA ALA A 7 25.21 -14.38 -9.93
C ALA A 7 24.78 -13.16 -9.09
N GLY A 8 23.78 -12.45 -9.54
CA GLY A 8 23.34 -11.20 -8.93
C GLY A 8 24.24 -10.01 -9.27
N ILE A 9 23.74 -8.82 -8.98
CA ILE A 9 24.50 -7.57 -9.07
C ILE A 9 24.46 -6.93 -7.70
N GLN A 10 25.62 -6.73 -7.09
CA GLN A 10 25.69 -6.05 -5.82
C GLN A 10 25.37 -4.57 -6.03
N LEU A 11 24.26 -4.14 -5.45
CA LEU A 11 23.87 -2.74 -5.40
C LEU A 11 24.64 -2.06 -4.27
N THR A 12 25.27 -0.94 -4.58
CA THR A 12 26.01 -0.09 -3.65
C THR A 12 25.41 1.30 -3.66
N LYS A 13 25.96 2.24 -2.88
CA LYS A 13 25.57 3.66 -2.95
C LYS A 13 25.90 4.31 -4.32
N VAL A 14 26.72 3.65 -5.15
CA VAL A 14 27.03 4.12 -6.50
C VAL A 14 25.92 3.69 -7.45
N ALA A 15 25.36 4.62 -8.21
CA ALA A 15 24.32 4.33 -9.20
C ALA A 15 24.87 3.34 -10.27
N LYS A 16 24.01 2.41 -10.68
CA LYS A 16 24.27 1.48 -11.78
C LYS A 16 23.15 1.63 -12.81
N ASP A 17 23.52 1.67 -14.06
CA ASP A 17 22.58 1.75 -15.17
C ASP A 17 22.23 0.35 -15.66
N PHE A 18 20.95 0.12 -15.90
CA PHE A 18 20.43 -1.10 -16.50
C PHE A 18 19.71 -0.75 -17.79
N VAL A 19 19.99 -1.51 -18.84
CA VAL A 19 19.27 -1.38 -20.11
C VAL A 19 18.31 -2.57 -20.25
N VAL A 20 17.03 -2.26 -20.35
CA VAL A 20 15.96 -3.25 -20.51
C VAL A 20 15.37 -3.09 -21.90
N PHE A 21 15.26 -4.18 -22.64
CA PHE A 21 14.60 -4.19 -23.94
C PHE A 21 13.09 -4.41 -23.77
N LEU A 22 12.30 -3.43 -24.20
CA LEU A 22 10.85 -3.54 -24.23
C LEU A 22 10.39 -3.76 -25.68
N PRO A 23 9.37 -4.59 -25.92
CA PRO A 23 8.71 -4.65 -27.22
C PRO A 23 8.22 -3.26 -27.62
N TYR A 24 8.36 -2.92 -28.90
CA TYR A 24 7.77 -1.68 -29.39
C TYR A 24 6.24 -1.79 -29.45
N GLY A 25 5.58 -0.71 -29.08
CA GLY A 25 4.13 -0.66 -28.93
C GLY A 25 3.67 0.55 -28.14
N VAL A 26 2.37 0.63 -27.93
CA VAL A 26 1.75 1.63 -27.06
C VAL A 26 1.33 0.94 -25.77
N TYR A 27 1.85 1.42 -24.66
CA TYR A 27 1.52 1.00 -23.31
C TYR A 27 0.59 2.07 -22.72
N SER A 28 -0.72 1.91 -22.93
CA SER A 28 -1.73 2.91 -22.54
C SER A 28 -1.71 3.21 -21.05
N GLU A 29 -1.61 2.16 -20.24
CA GLU A 29 -1.56 2.23 -18.76
C GLU A 29 -0.14 2.36 -18.20
N GLY A 30 0.88 2.52 -19.09
CA GLY A 30 2.27 2.45 -18.67
C GLY A 30 2.76 1.02 -18.49
N PHE A 31 3.77 0.83 -17.66
CA PHE A 31 4.32 -0.50 -17.34
C PHE A 31 5.07 -0.45 -16.00
N SER A 32 5.27 -1.62 -15.41
CA SER A 32 6.06 -1.77 -14.19
C SER A 32 7.32 -2.60 -14.43
N ILE A 33 8.43 -2.18 -13.83
CA ILE A 33 9.67 -2.94 -13.77
C ILE A 33 9.79 -3.49 -12.35
N LYS A 34 9.77 -4.81 -12.23
CA LYS A 34 10.00 -5.50 -10.97
C LYS A 34 11.48 -5.82 -10.83
N VAL A 35 12.06 -5.42 -9.72
CA VAL A 35 13.43 -5.77 -9.35
C VAL A 35 13.38 -6.63 -8.08
N GLN A 36 14.01 -7.80 -8.13
CA GLN A 36 14.06 -8.72 -6.99
C GLN A 36 15.50 -8.91 -6.55
N SER A 37 15.75 -8.73 -5.25
CA SER A 37 17.05 -9.03 -4.65
C SER A 37 17.19 -10.51 -4.30
N ALA A 38 18.41 -10.95 -4.00
CA ALA A 38 18.71 -12.34 -3.71
C ALA A 38 18.03 -12.87 -2.42
N ASP A 39 17.73 -11.98 -1.47
CA ASP A 39 16.99 -12.28 -0.24
C ASP A 39 15.46 -12.25 -0.43
N GLY A 40 15.00 -12.01 -1.68
CA GLY A 40 13.59 -12.00 -2.03
C GLY A 40 12.89 -10.65 -1.87
N ALA A 41 13.58 -9.61 -1.40
CA ALA A 41 12.99 -8.28 -1.35
C ALA A 41 12.65 -7.78 -2.76
N LEU A 42 11.49 -7.16 -2.90
CA LEU A 42 10.96 -6.67 -4.17
C LEU A 42 10.99 -5.15 -4.20
N ASN A 43 11.25 -4.60 -5.39
CA ASN A 43 11.04 -3.19 -5.68
C ASN A 43 10.32 -3.06 -7.03
N PHE A 44 9.40 -2.11 -7.12
CA PHE A 44 8.62 -1.83 -8.30
C PHE A 44 8.91 -0.42 -8.79
N ILE A 45 9.25 -0.30 -10.06
CA ILE A 45 9.42 0.97 -10.74
C ILE A 45 8.23 1.12 -11.68
N ASN A 46 7.29 1.97 -11.33
CA ASN A 46 6.11 2.23 -12.14
C ASN A 46 6.41 3.37 -13.12
N VAL A 47 6.10 3.16 -14.36
CA VAL A 47 6.19 4.16 -15.44
C VAL A 47 4.78 4.40 -15.94
N ASP A 48 4.24 5.59 -15.63
CA ASP A 48 2.87 5.94 -15.96
C ASP A 48 2.64 6.01 -17.47
N GLY A 49 1.42 5.69 -17.88
CA GLY A 49 0.98 5.77 -19.26
C GLY A 49 0.47 7.16 -19.70
N PRO A 50 0.26 7.34 -20.99
CA PRO A 50 0.63 6.41 -22.06
C PRO A 50 2.11 6.51 -22.43
N GLN A 51 2.76 5.38 -22.65
CA GLN A 51 4.14 5.31 -23.15
C GLN A 51 4.17 4.69 -24.54
N LYS A 52 4.80 5.38 -25.49
CA LYS A 52 4.99 4.87 -26.85
C LYS A 52 6.46 4.47 -27.05
N ILE A 53 6.71 3.17 -27.10
CA ILE A 53 8.03 2.62 -27.39
C ILE A 53 8.16 2.38 -28.88
N THR A 54 9.10 3.08 -29.50
CA THR A 54 9.39 2.95 -30.94
C THR A 54 10.75 2.32 -31.16
N LYS A 55 10.99 1.79 -32.36
CA LYS A 55 12.28 1.21 -32.72
C LYS A 55 13.42 2.23 -32.47
N ALA A 56 14.50 1.76 -31.86
CA ALA A 56 15.69 2.55 -31.58
C ALA A 56 15.48 3.77 -30.63
N ARG A 57 14.41 3.78 -29.83
CA ARG A 57 14.20 4.79 -28.80
C ARG A 57 14.74 4.29 -27.47
N ILE A 58 15.48 5.12 -26.75
CA ILE A 58 15.85 4.92 -25.37
C ILE A 58 14.86 5.72 -24.50
N LEU A 59 14.15 5.05 -23.61
CA LEU A 59 13.36 5.68 -22.56
C LEU A 59 14.24 5.76 -21.31
N ASN A 60 14.59 6.98 -20.91
CA ASN A 60 15.34 7.19 -19.68
C ASN A 60 14.36 7.20 -18.50
N ILE A 61 14.52 6.24 -17.60
CA ILE A 61 13.86 6.24 -16.31
C ILE A 61 14.82 6.89 -15.32
N SER A 62 14.37 7.93 -14.65
CA SER A 62 15.18 8.65 -13.66
C SER A 62 15.66 7.71 -12.56
N ARG A 63 16.74 8.09 -11.86
CA ARG A 63 17.31 7.34 -10.74
C ARG A 63 16.23 6.99 -9.74
N GLN A 64 16.08 5.71 -9.45
CA GLN A 64 15.13 5.18 -8.48
C GLN A 64 15.86 4.82 -7.19
N GLN A 65 15.22 5.09 -6.06
CA GLN A 65 15.67 4.59 -4.78
C GLN A 65 15.03 3.24 -4.54
N PHE A 66 15.83 2.25 -4.15
CA PHE A 66 15.30 0.94 -3.78
C PHE A 66 14.56 1.03 -2.45
N VAL A 67 13.32 0.57 -2.46
CA VAL A 67 12.50 0.40 -1.26
C VAL A 67 12.56 -1.06 -0.86
N VAL A 68 13.01 -1.33 0.35
CA VAL A 68 12.91 -2.68 0.95
C VAL A 68 11.53 -2.79 1.57
N TYR A 69 10.81 -3.85 1.23
CA TYR A 69 9.46 -4.07 1.73
C TYR A 69 9.46 -5.04 2.89
N SER A 70 8.85 -4.65 4.00
CA SER A 70 8.68 -5.45 5.21
C SER A 70 7.25 -5.95 5.34
N ASP A 71 7.07 -7.16 5.89
CA ASP A 71 5.74 -7.65 6.23
C ASP A 71 5.17 -6.82 7.39
N ILE A 72 4.04 -6.17 7.16
CA ILE A 72 3.40 -5.35 8.20
C ILE A 72 2.85 -6.20 9.34
N ASN A 73 2.65 -7.49 9.10
CA ASN A 73 2.20 -8.48 10.08
C ASN A 73 3.34 -9.31 10.67
N ALA A 74 4.61 -8.97 10.44
CA ALA A 74 5.75 -9.78 10.88
C ALA A 74 5.77 -10.05 12.39
N SER A 75 5.19 -9.17 13.20
CA SER A 75 5.08 -9.30 14.65
C SER A 75 3.77 -9.94 15.13
N SER A 76 2.80 -10.16 14.22
CA SER A 76 1.47 -10.69 14.52
C SER A 76 0.99 -11.53 13.34
N SER A 77 0.39 -12.69 13.62
CA SER A 77 -0.31 -13.48 12.61
C SER A 77 -1.70 -12.92 12.28
N GLU A 78 -2.12 -11.86 12.96
CA GLU A 78 -3.45 -11.28 12.81
C GLU A 78 -3.51 -10.37 11.59
N ARG A 79 -4.58 -10.50 10.82
CA ARG A 79 -4.93 -9.65 9.69
C ARG A 79 -5.97 -8.64 10.10
N ALA A 80 -5.96 -7.47 9.49
CA ALA A 80 -6.87 -6.38 9.82
C ALA A 80 -7.35 -5.64 8.58
N ASN A 81 -8.31 -4.73 8.74
CA ASN A 81 -8.72 -3.76 7.72
C ASN A 81 -7.96 -2.42 7.83
N CYS A 82 -7.25 -2.22 8.93
CA CYS A 82 -6.45 -1.03 9.17
C CYS A 82 -5.06 -1.45 9.63
N TYR A 83 -4.03 -0.90 9.02
CA TYR A 83 -2.65 -1.10 9.39
C TYR A 83 -2.01 0.22 9.76
N MET A 84 -1.30 0.23 10.89
CA MET A 84 -0.52 1.38 11.32
C MET A 84 0.92 1.23 10.88
N VAL A 85 1.50 2.31 10.37
CA VAL A 85 2.92 2.42 10.03
C VAL A 85 3.53 3.60 10.78
N THR A 86 4.69 3.40 11.40
CA THR A 86 5.33 4.39 12.27
C THR A 86 6.54 5.06 11.64
N ALA A 87 6.87 4.71 10.42
CA ALA A 87 8.02 5.27 9.70
C ALA A 87 7.79 5.21 8.18
N GLY A 88 8.51 6.04 7.45
CA GLY A 88 8.62 5.92 6.00
C GLY A 88 9.33 4.63 5.61
N GLY A 89 8.89 4.00 4.52
CA GLY A 89 9.47 2.76 4.02
C GLY A 89 8.53 1.96 3.16
N GLY A 90 8.95 0.73 2.84
CA GLY A 90 8.15 -0.23 2.10
C GLY A 90 7.48 -1.24 3.02
N TYR A 91 6.22 -1.52 2.75
CA TYR A 91 5.42 -2.48 3.50
C TYR A 91 4.62 -3.37 2.57
N TYR A 92 4.29 -4.58 3.01
CA TYR A 92 3.34 -5.42 2.33
C TYR A 92 2.44 -6.16 3.31
N PHE A 93 1.28 -6.58 2.82
CA PHE A 93 0.35 -7.43 3.55
C PHE A 93 -0.37 -8.40 2.60
N ASP A 94 -0.95 -9.46 3.18
CA ASP A 94 -1.76 -10.44 2.47
C ASP A 94 -3.11 -9.82 2.08
N ALA A 95 -3.38 -9.75 0.79
CA ALA A 95 -4.61 -9.19 0.22
C ALA A 95 -5.61 -10.28 -0.22
N THR A 96 -5.37 -11.54 0.13
CA THR A 96 -6.25 -12.66 -0.25
C THR A 96 -7.41 -12.87 0.72
N VAL A 97 -7.47 -12.11 1.81
CA VAL A 97 -8.54 -12.23 2.81
C VAL A 97 -9.06 -10.87 3.26
N LYS A 98 -10.33 -10.82 3.61
CA LYS A 98 -11.02 -9.67 4.18
C LYS A 98 -10.78 -9.61 5.69
N GLY A 99 -10.50 -8.43 6.22
CA GLY A 99 -10.35 -8.22 7.65
C GLY A 99 -9.41 -9.21 8.31
N ASN A 100 -9.87 -9.86 9.36
CA ASN A 100 -9.14 -10.90 10.09
C ASN A 100 -9.15 -12.28 9.42
N GLY A 101 -9.74 -12.42 8.24
CA GLY A 101 -9.84 -13.69 7.50
C GLY A 101 -10.95 -14.62 8.01
N GLN A 102 -11.77 -14.20 8.94
CA GLN A 102 -12.89 -14.99 9.44
C GLN A 102 -14.18 -14.68 8.67
N SER A 103 -15.01 -15.69 8.48
CA SER A 103 -16.36 -15.51 7.97
C SER A 103 -17.19 -14.67 8.94
N GLY A 104 -18.19 -13.96 8.44
CA GLY A 104 -19.09 -13.17 9.28
C GLY A 104 -19.74 -14.00 10.37
N ILE A 105 -19.65 -13.53 11.62
CA ILE A 105 -20.23 -14.22 12.79
C ILE A 105 -21.73 -13.97 12.95
N HIS A 106 -22.25 -12.87 12.38
CA HIS A 106 -23.67 -12.57 12.40
C HIS A 106 -24.44 -13.48 11.43
N PRO A 107 -25.62 -14.01 11.81
CA PRO A 107 -26.40 -14.92 10.95
C PRO A 107 -26.65 -14.43 9.52
N THR A 108 -26.79 -13.12 9.33
CA THR A 108 -26.99 -12.50 8.01
C THR A 108 -25.74 -12.55 7.12
N PHE A 109 -24.54 -12.65 7.71
CA PHE A 109 -23.26 -12.58 7.01
C PHE A 109 -22.41 -13.85 7.12
N LYS A 110 -22.91 -14.88 7.83
CA LYS A 110 -22.17 -16.13 8.10
C LYS A 110 -21.68 -16.87 6.86
N ASP A 111 -22.39 -16.70 5.74
CA ASP A 111 -22.06 -17.39 4.50
C ASP A 111 -21.19 -16.53 3.55
N GLN A 112 -20.80 -15.33 4.00
CA GLN A 112 -19.90 -14.49 3.22
C GLN A 112 -18.46 -14.97 3.37
N SER A 113 -17.86 -15.36 2.24
CA SER A 113 -16.46 -15.75 2.21
C SER A 113 -15.55 -14.57 2.61
N ALA A 114 -14.59 -14.87 3.47
CA ALA A 114 -13.49 -13.95 3.76
C ALA A 114 -12.43 -13.93 2.65
N THR A 115 -12.46 -14.89 1.72
CA THR A 115 -11.45 -15.03 0.67
C THR A 115 -11.65 -13.99 -0.43
N LEU A 116 -10.54 -13.43 -0.90
CA LEU A 116 -10.45 -12.53 -2.03
C LEU A 116 -9.55 -13.11 -3.11
N SER A 117 -9.84 -12.75 -4.36
CA SER A 117 -9.02 -13.11 -5.52
C SER A 117 -8.66 -11.86 -6.32
N PRO A 118 -7.85 -10.94 -5.75
CA PRO A 118 -7.45 -9.75 -6.46
C PRO A 118 -6.48 -10.06 -7.59
N VAL A 119 -6.46 -9.18 -8.59
CA VAL A 119 -5.48 -9.20 -9.67
C VAL A 119 -4.66 -7.92 -9.73
N GLY A 120 -5.03 -6.90 -8.96
CA GLY A 120 -4.33 -5.62 -8.88
C GLY A 120 -4.59 -4.89 -7.58
N ALA A 121 -3.92 -3.75 -7.42
CA ALA A 121 -4.13 -2.82 -6.32
C ALA A 121 -3.95 -1.38 -6.78
N LYS A 122 -4.64 -0.45 -6.11
CA LYS A 122 -4.51 0.98 -6.36
C LYS A 122 -4.72 1.80 -5.10
N LEU A 123 -4.10 2.98 -5.07
CA LEU A 123 -4.43 4.01 -4.09
C LEU A 123 -5.82 4.58 -4.42
N LEU A 124 -6.70 4.61 -3.44
CA LEU A 124 -8.06 5.14 -3.58
C LEU A 124 -8.13 6.61 -3.17
N TRP A 125 -7.55 6.94 -2.05
CA TRP A 125 -7.37 8.30 -1.56
C TRP A 125 -6.23 8.36 -0.54
N GLU A 126 -5.72 9.56 -0.31
CA GLU A 126 -4.79 9.89 0.77
C GLU A 126 -5.12 11.25 1.36
N GLU A 127 -5.01 11.39 2.66
CA GLU A 127 -5.29 12.63 3.40
C GLU A 127 -4.21 13.68 3.13
N VAL A 128 -2.98 13.24 2.98
CA VAL A 128 -1.81 14.09 2.70
C VAL A 128 -1.18 13.65 1.40
N ASN A 129 -1.10 14.55 0.44
CA ASN A 129 -0.55 14.27 -0.89
C ASN A 129 0.87 13.69 -0.79
N GLY A 130 1.09 12.56 -1.44
CA GLY A 130 2.35 11.81 -1.44
C GLY A 130 2.64 11.13 -0.10
N LEU A 131 1.62 10.79 0.68
CA LEU A 131 1.73 9.89 1.81
C LEU A 131 2.11 8.50 1.33
N ILE A 132 1.41 8.00 0.31
CA ILE A 132 1.71 6.74 -0.37
C ILE A 132 2.40 7.05 -1.70
N THR A 133 3.64 6.65 -1.84
CA THR A 133 4.48 6.95 -3.00
C THR A 133 4.50 5.83 -4.05
N GLY A 134 3.88 4.71 -3.76
CA GLY A 134 3.73 3.60 -4.71
C GLY A 134 2.85 2.50 -4.14
N VAL A 135 2.06 1.88 -5.02
CA VAL A 135 1.22 0.70 -4.72
C VAL A 135 1.41 -0.29 -5.84
N SER A 136 1.56 -1.57 -5.49
CA SER A 136 1.60 -2.67 -6.44
C SER A 136 1.01 -3.93 -5.84
N TYR A 137 0.63 -4.88 -6.70
CA TYR A 137 0.11 -6.18 -6.32
C TYR A 137 0.95 -7.29 -6.94
N GLU A 138 1.32 -8.27 -6.13
CA GLU A 138 2.07 -9.44 -6.58
C GLU A 138 1.76 -10.65 -5.69
N ASN A 139 1.42 -11.78 -6.31
CA ASN A 139 1.28 -13.08 -5.63
C ASN A 139 0.42 -13.04 -4.35
N GLY A 140 -0.76 -12.43 -4.41
CA GLY A 140 -1.69 -12.33 -3.27
C GLY A 140 -1.37 -11.25 -2.25
N LYS A 141 -0.33 -10.44 -2.48
CA LYS A 141 0.13 -9.40 -1.56
C LYS A 141 0.01 -8.02 -2.20
N ILE A 142 -0.37 -7.05 -1.41
CA ILE A 142 -0.25 -5.63 -1.76
C ILE A 142 1.03 -5.10 -1.14
N TYR A 143 1.85 -4.47 -1.98
CA TYR A 143 3.07 -3.75 -1.63
C TYR A 143 2.78 -2.26 -1.73
N PHE A 144 3.19 -1.50 -0.74
CA PHE A 144 3.08 -0.05 -0.79
C PHE A 144 4.30 0.63 -0.16
N ALA A 145 4.63 1.81 -0.66
CA ALA A 145 5.67 2.66 -0.10
C ALA A 145 5.04 3.87 0.58
N CYS A 146 5.40 4.09 1.84
CA CYS A 146 4.97 5.22 2.65
C CYS A 146 6.10 6.24 2.77
N SER A 147 5.79 7.53 2.61
CA SER A 147 6.79 8.61 2.72
C SER A 147 7.21 8.92 4.15
N GLY A 148 6.46 8.43 5.15
CA GLY A 148 6.65 8.76 6.57
C GLY A 148 6.00 10.07 7.01
N LYS A 149 5.19 10.70 6.15
CA LYS A 149 4.28 11.77 6.58
C LYS A 149 3.19 11.19 7.46
N ASP A 150 2.72 11.95 8.44
CA ASP A 150 1.55 11.56 9.23
C ASP A 150 0.27 11.77 8.44
N GLY A 151 -0.66 10.84 8.55
CA GLY A 151 -1.94 10.88 7.85
C GLY A 151 -2.52 9.52 7.55
N ASN A 152 -3.58 9.51 6.76
CA ASN A 152 -4.32 8.31 6.41
C ASN A 152 -4.39 8.13 4.89
N ALA A 153 -4.44 6.87 4.46
CA ALA A 153 -4.65 6.51 3.07
C ALA A 153 -5.50 5.24 2.97
N LEU A 154 -6.22 5.10 1.87
CA LEU A 154 -7.00 3.91 1.56
C LEU A 154 -6.43 3.23 0.31
N ILE A 155 -6.03 1.97 0.44
CA ILE A 155 -5.54 1.14 -0.66
C ILE A 155 -6.59 0.09 -0.99
N GLY A 156 -6.94 -0.03 -2.26
CA GLY A 156 -7.91 -0.99 -2.76
C GLY A 156 -7.26 -2.13 -3.53
N ALA A 157 -7.78 -3.35 -3.31
CA ALA A 157 -7.56 -4.48 -4.20
C ALA A 157 -8.59 -4.46 -5.33
N THR A 158 -8.19 -4.83 -6.53
CA THR A 158 -9.05 -4.78 -7.72
C THR A 158 -9.20 -6.14 -8.40
N ASP A 159 -10.34 -6.32 -9.07
CA ASP A 159 -10.59 -7.39 -10.03
C ASP A 159 -9.96 -7.10 -11.40
N ALA A 160 -10.22 -7.98 -12.38
CA ALA A 160 -9.70 -7.85 -13.74
C ALA A 160 -10.26 -6.64 -14.50
N GLU A 161 -11.46 -6.19 -14.12
CA GLU A 161 -12.14 -5.02 -14.69
C GLU A 161 -11.71 -3.71 -14.01
N GLY A 162 -10.86 -3.79 -12.96
CA GLY A 162 -10.39 -2.64 -12.21
C GLY A 162 -11.34 -2.15 -11.12
N ASN A 163 -12.43 -2.89 -10.84
CA ASN A 163 -13.34 -2.56 -9.74
C ASN A 163 -12.70 -2.90 -8.41
N VAL A 164 -12.95 -2.08 -7.40
CA VAL A 164 -12.47 -2.34 -6.04
C VAL A 164 -13.30 -3.44 -5.39
N ILE A 165 -12.64 -4.55 -5.05
CA ILE A 165 -13.28 -5.70 -4.39
C ILE A 165 -13.10 -5.67 -2.87
N TRP A 166 -12.08 -4.99 -2.37
CA TRP A 166 -11.83 -4.73 -0.95
C TRP A 166 -10.88 -3.55 -0.77
N SER A 167 -10.79 -3.00 0.45
CA SER A 167 -9.89 -1.88 0.78
C SER A 167 -9.35 -1.99 2.19
N TRP A 168 -8.18 -1.42 2.41
CA TRP A 168 -7.49 -1.32 3.70
C TRP A 168 -7.11 0.12 3.97
N ASN A 169 -7.30 0.56 5.22
CA ASN A 169 -6.82 1.85 5.69
C ASN A 169 -5.37 1.72 6.17
N ILE A 170 -4.53 2.62 5.71
CA ILE A 170 -3.15 2.76 6.19
C ILE A 170 -3.09 4.04 7.02
N TRP A 171 -2.77 3.88 8.30
CA TRP A 171 -2.60 4.98 9.24
C TRP A 171 -1.11 5.17 9.51
N SER A 172 -0.54 6.25 8.97
CA SER A 172 0.85 6.64 9.18
C SER A 172 0.91 7.67 10.28
N THR A 173 1.56 7.31 11.40
CA THR A 173 1.68 8.17 12.58
C THR A 173 2.81 7.65 13.47
N SER A 174 3.33 8.49 14.36
CA SER A 174 4.18 8.01 15.45
C SER A 174 3.42 7.01 16.31
N ALA A 175 4.11 6.02 16.88
CA ALA A 175 3.46 5.02 17.73
C ALA A 175 2.66 5.72 18.84
N PRO A 176 1.34 5.45 18.96
CA PRO A 176 0.56 5.96 20.06
C PRO A 176 1.10 5.46 21.41
N ALA A 177 1.00 6.27 22.42
CA ALA A 177 1.37 5.89 23.77
C ALA A 177 0.15 5.35 24.54
N ASP A 178 0.42 4.48 25.51
CA ASP A 178 -0.59 3.99 26.43
C ASP A 178 -0.84 5.02 27.53
N LEU A 179 -2.12 5.35 27.73
CA LEU A 179 -2.60 6.13 28.86
C LEU A 179 -3.29 5.19 29.85
N THR A 180 -2.69 4.98 31.03
CA THR A 180 -3.26 4.13 32.08
C THR A 180 -4.07 4.96 33.06
N LEU A 181 -5.34 4.58 33.25
CA LEU A 181 -6.23 5.16 34.24
C LEU A 181 -6.89 4.03 35.06
N GLY A 182 -6.37 3.81 36.26
CA GLY A 182 -6.75 2.65 37.08
C GLY A 182 -6.41 1.34 36.34
N ASP A 183 -7.40 0.48 36.16
CA ASP A 183 -7.25 -0.80 35.45
C ASP A 183 -7.44 -0.69 33.92
N TRP A 184 -7.67 0.52 33.41
CA TRP A 184 -7.92 0.75 31.99
C TRP A 184 -6.71 1.32 31.29
N VAL A 185 -6.48 0.82 30.06
CA VAL A 185 -5.45 1.35 29.17
C VAL A 185 -6.13 1.92 27.94
N PHE A 186 -5.83 3.16 27.62
CA PHE A 186 -6.34 3.89 26.47
C PHE A 186 -5.17 4.30 25.56
N MET A 187 -5.45 4.43 24.29
CA MET A 187 -4.52 5.08 23.36
C MET A 187 -4.51 6.59 23.62
N ASP A 188 -3.36 7.25 23.47
CA ASP A 188 -3.18 8.69 23.69
C ASP A 188 -3.91 9.59 22.67
N ARG A 189 -4.48 9.01 21.64
CA ARG A 189 -5.13 9.74 20.54
C ARG A 189 -6.29 8.95 19.93
N ASN A 190 -7.13 9.64 19.16
CA ASN A 190 -8.22 9.02 18.41
C ASN A 190 -7.69 8.17 17.23
N LEU A 191 -8.48 7.21 16.78
CA LEU A 191 -8.15 6.40 15.60
C LEU A 191 -7.98 7.29 14.37
N GLY A 192 -6.87 7.11 13.67
CA GLY A 192 -6.53 7.90 12.49
C GLY A 192 -5.95 9.29 12.79
N ALA A 193 -5.80 9.66 14.05
CA ALA A 193 -5.24 10.95 14.43
C ALA A 193 -3.72 11.04 14.15
N LYS A 194 -3.27 12.19 13.65
CA LYS A 194 -1.85 12.47 13.40
C LYS A 194 -1.09 12.88 14.66
N SER A 195 -1.82 13.39 15.67
CA SER A 195 -1.28 13.82 16.95
C SER A 195 -2.33 13.63 18.05
N ILE A 196 -1.95 13.87 19.30
CA ILE A 196 -2.85 13.80 20.47
C ILE A 196 -3.98 14.83 20.42
N ASP A 197 -3.78 15.93 19.72
CA ASP A 197 -4.76 17.03 19.61
C ASP A 197 -5.63 16.92 18.34
N ASP A 198 -5.38 15.90 17.50
CA ASP A 198 -6.13 15.71 16.27
C ASP A 198 -7.41 14.90 16.53
N HIS A 199 -8.49 15.27 15.82
CA HIS A 199 -9.77 14.57 15.91
C HIS A 199 -9.74 13.16 15.31
N GLY A 200 -8.76 12.85 14.45
CA GLY A 200 -8.65 11.58 13.75
C GLY A 200 -9.71 11.43 12.65
N LEU A 201 -10.03 10.18 12.33
CA LEU A 201 -10.99 9.84 11.29
C LEU A 201 -12.39 9.62 11.87
N TYR A 202 -13.41 9.90 11.05
CA TYR A 202 -14.79 9.61 11.40
C TYR A 202 -15.19 8.23 10.94
N PHE A 203 -15.84 7.46 11.82
CA PHE A 203 -16.31 6.11 11.56
C PHE A 203 -17.83 6.07 11.67
N GLN A 204 -18.46 5.38 10.73
CA GLN A 204 -19.89 5.12 10.75
C GLN A 204 -20.11 3.65 11.17
N TRP A 205 -21.08 3.43 12.06
CA TRP A 205 -21.46 2.07 12.44
C TRP A 205 -21.80 1.21 11.21
N GLY A 206 -21.21 0.02 11.14
CA GLY A 206 -21.41 -0.92 10.04
C GLY A 206 -20.59 -0.64 8.77
N ARG A 207 -19.79 0.43 8.76
CA ARG A 207 -18.90 0.75 7.66
C ARG A 207 -17.44 0.46 8.06
N LYS A 208 -16.69 -0.30 7.21
CA LYS A 208 -15.30 -0.63 7.47
C LYS A 208 -14.32 0.49 7.15
N ASP A 209 -14.62 1.30 6.13
CA ASP A 209 -13.74 2.37 5.69
C ASP A 209 -14.12 3.67 6.41
N PRO A 210 -13.15 4.40 6.95
CA PRO A 210 -13.39 5.69 7.56
C PRO A 210 -13.77 6.75 6.53
N PHE A 211 -14.35 7.85 7.02
CA PHE A 211 -14.47 9.09 6.27
C PHE A 211 -13.22 9.94 6.53
N SER A 212 -12.75 10.65 5.52
CA SER A 212 -11.74 11.68 5.73
C SER A 212 -12.31 12.76 6.65
N SER A 213 -11.46 13.33 7.51
CA SER A 213 -11.85 14.39 8.45
C SER A 213 -12.12 15.75 7.79
N ILE A 214 -11.97 15.85 6.48
CA ILE A 214 -12.26 17.07 5.73
C ILE A 214 -13.77 17.14 5.49
N ILE A 215 -14.50 17.49 6.53
CA ILE A 215 -15.70 18.27 6.34
C ILE A 215 -15.20 19.71 6.32
N ASP A 216 -15.02 20.24 5.13
CA ASP A 216 -14.77 21.66 4.94
C ASP A 216 -15.97 22.40 5.54
N SER A 217 -15.79 22.96 6.74
CA SER A 217 -16.81 23.75 7.43
C SER A 217 -17.05 25.11 6.77
N ASP A 218 -16.45 25.37 5.63
CA ASP A 218 -16.48 26.65 4.92
C ASP A 218 -17.34 26.66 3.67
N SER A 219 -18.25 25.70 3.48
CA SER A 219 -19.32 25.82 2.49
C SER A 219 -20.63 26.26 3.17
N GLY A 220 -20.65 27.44 3.78
CA GLY A 220 -21.82 28.18 4.20
C GLY A 220 -22.27 29.16 3.10
#